data_5b42b048779953ab4453561b3f177b5b
#
_entry.id   5b42b048779953ab4453561b3f177b5b
#
_cell.length_a   1.000
_cell.length_b   1.000
_cell.length_c   1.000
_cell.angle_alpha   90.00
_cell.angle_beta   90.00
_cell.angle_gamma   90.00
#
_symmetry.space_group_name_H-M   'P 1'
#
loop_
_entity.id
_entity.type
_entity.pdbx_description
1 polymer ?
#
loop_
_entity_poly.entity_id
_entity_poly.type
_entity_poly.pdbx_seq_one_letter_code
_entity_poly.pdbx_strand_id
1 'polypeptide(L)'
;MRPGEPPTKEAATLLFENLFFNPDKYDLSDVGRMKFNKRLGKDDLLGEGVLSKEDILEVMKTLVDIRNGKQNCDDIDHLGNRRIRSVGEMVSNQVRVGLLRVERAVRERLNVAEAEGFGPADLINAKPVTAAINEFFGSSQLSQFMDQNNPLSEVTHKRRVSALGPGGLTRERAGFEVRDVHPTHYGRVCPIETPEGPNIGLINSLSVYARVNDYGFIETPYREIVNGKVTENIKYISAIEEGEFVIAQASAKLDKNNKFLEELVPVRYRLSLIHI
;
A
#
# COMPACT_ATOMS: atom_id res chain seq x y z
N MET A 1 20.67 -11.07 20.74
CA MET A 1 20.89 -12.27 21.55
C MET A 1 20.29 -12.04 22.93
N ARG A 2 19.83 -13.05 23.61
CA ARG A 2 19.22 -12.89 24.94
C ARG A 2 20.29 -12.47 25.95
N PRO A 3 19.99 -11.52 26.86
CA PRO A 3 20.91 -11.17 27.93
C PRO A 3 21.21 -12.42 28.78
N GLY A 4 22.49 -12.77 28.96
CA GLY A 4 22.92 -13.92 29.75
C GLY A 4 23.31 -15.18 28.97
N GLU A 5 23.06 -15.24 27.66
CA GLU A 5 23.56 -16.34 26.82
C GLU A 5 24.94 -15.98 26.24
N PRO A 6 25.93 -16.89 26.27
CA PRO A 6 27.24 -16.62 25.64
C PRO A 6 27.07 -16.45 24.13
N PRO A 7 27.75 -15.46 23.51
CA PRO A 7 27.66 -15.21 22.07
C PRO A 7 28.46 -16.27 21.30
N THR A 8 27.80 -17.37 20.94
CA THR A 8 28.40 -18.39 20.08
C THR A 8 28.13 -18.05 18.60
N LYS A 9 29.02 -18.44 17.71
CA LYS A 9 28.88 -18.25 16.26
C LYS A 9 27.60 -18.93 15.75
N GLU A 10 27.27 -20.09 16.26
CA GLU A 10 26.07 -20.86 15.89
C GLU A 10 24.78 -20.13 16.28
N ALA A 11 24.73 -19.62 17.51
CA ALA A 11 23.56 -18.84 17.97
C ALA A 11 23.38 -17.55 17.16
N ALA A 12 24.47 -16.87 16.80
CA ALA A 12 24.42 -15.68 15.97
C ALA A 12 23.96 -16.01 14.53
N THR A 13 24.46 -17.09 13.94
CA THR A 13 24.05 -17.56 12.60
C THR A 13 22.56 -17.90 12.59
N LEU A 14 22.10 -18.69 13.55
CA LEU A 14 20.69 -19.06 13.67
C LEU A 14 19.77 -17.83 13.86
N LEU A 15 20.21 -16.86 14.67
CA LEU A 15 19.48 -15.61 14.86
C LEU A 15 19.36 -14.84 13.53
N PHE A 16 20.44 -14.72 12.80
CA PHE A 16 20.49 -14.00 11.52
C PHE A 16 19.64 -14.69 10.45
N GLU A 17 19.74 -16.01 10.34
CA GLU A 17 18.89 -16.81 9.43
C GLU A 17 17.41 -16.68 9.75
N ASN A 18 17.05 -16.73 11.03
CA ASN A 18 15.66 -16.55 11.46
C ASN A 18 15.13 -15.13 11.24
N LEU A 19 15.98 -14.10 11.24
CA LEU A 19 15.55 -12.71 11.05
C LEU A 19 15.22 -12.35 9.60
N PHE A 20 15.93 -12.95 8.63
CA PHE A 20 15.88 -12.48 7.24
C PHE A 20 15.56 -13.56 6.20
N PHE A 21 15.87 -14.83 6.49
CA PHE A 21 15.77 -15.91 5.51
C PHE A 21 14.73 -16.97 5.84
N ASN A 22 14.14 -16.94 7.03
CA ASN A 22 13.16 -17.93 7.44
C ASN A 22 11.73 -17.45 7.05
N PRO A 23 11.04 -18.16 6.13
CA PRO A 23 9.70 -17.79 5.68
C PRO A 23 8.63 -17.81 6.78
N ASP A 24 8.84 -18.57 7.86
CA ASP A 24 7.93 -18.61 9.00
C ASP A 24 7.98 -17.32 9.87
N LYS A 25 9.05 -16.53 9.73
CA LYS A 25 9.32 -15.36 10.60
C LYS A 25 9.44 -14.05 9.85
N TYR A 26 9.74 -14.09 8.56
CA TYR A 26 9.95 -12.94 7.73
C TYR A 26 9.21 -13.09 6.40
N ASP A 27 8.42 -12.08 6.04
CA ASP A 27 7.70 -12.03 4.77
C ASP A 27 7.60 -10.57 4.33
N LEU A 28 8.18 -10.26 3.17
CA LEU A 28 8.05 -8.95 2.50
C LEU A 28 6.66 -8.73 1.93
N SER A 29 5.88 -9.78 1.73
CA SER A 29 4.71 -9.84 0.87
C SER A 29 5.03 -9.50 -0.60
N ASP A 30 4.08 -9.78 -1.50
CA ASP A 30 4.22 -9.47 -2.95
C ASP A 30 4.44 -7.97 -3.20
N VAL A 31 3.72 -7.13 -2.44
CA VAL A 31 3.85 -5.67 -2.54
C VAL A 31 5.23 -5.20 -2.10
N GLY A 32 5.74 -5.73 -0.98
CA GLY A 32 7.07 -5.39 -0.48
C GLY A 32 8.16 -5.86 -1.45
N ARG A 33 8.05 -7.06 -1.99
CA ARG A 33 9.01 -7.59 -2.97
C ARG A 33 8.99 -6.77 -4.26
N MET A 34 7.83 -6.44 -4.80
CA MET A 34 7.68 -5.59 -5.98
C MET A 34 8.34 -4.22 -5.77
N LYS A 35 8.07 -3.55 -4.66
CA LYS A 35 8.66 -2.25 -4.34
C LYS A 35 10.18 -2.33 -4.16
N PHE A 36 10.65 -3.38 -3.48
CA PHE A 36 12.06 -3.64 -3.26
C PHE A 36 12.80 -3.83 -4.58
N ASN A 37 12.30 -4.70 -5.44
CA ASN A 37 12.88 -4.99 -6.74
C ASN A 37 12.89 -3.75 -7.65
N LYS A 38 11.78 -3.01 -7.69
CA LYS A 38 11.69 -1.76 -8.46
C LYS A 38 12.69 -0.71 -7.97
N ARG A 39 12.88 -0.57 -6.65
CA ARG A 39 13.86 0.37 -6.08
C ARG A 39 15.29 0.03 -6.46
N LEU A 40 15.61 -1.26 -6.57
CA LEU A 40 16.92 -1.75 -6.97
C LEU A 40 17.11 -1.83 -8.50
N GLY A 41 16.09 -1.45 -9.28
CA GLY A 41 16.15 -1.48 -10.75
C GLY A 41 16.15 -2.90 -11.33
N LYS A 42 15.56 -3.88 -10.63
CA LYS A 42 15.40 -5.24 -11.13
C LYS A 42 14.17 -5.31 -12.05
N ASP A 43 14.31 -6.01 -13.17
CA ASP A 43 13.23 -6.18 -14.15
C ASP A 43 12.14 -7.14 -13.64
N ASP A 44 12.52 -8.14 -12.84
CA ASP A 44 11.59 -9.08 -12.23
C ASP A 44 10.96 -8.44 -10.98
N LEU A 45 9.68 -8.15 -11.06
CA LEU A 45 8.91 -7.55 -9.97
C LEU A 45 8.40 -8.57 -8.94
N LEU A 46 8.49 -9.86 -9.26
CA LEU A 46 8.08 -10.96 -8.39
C LEU A 46 9.32 -11.63 -7.78
N GLY A 47 9.12 -12.43 -6.75
CA GLY A 47 10.19 -13.17 -6.10
C GLY A 47 9.76 -13.74 -4.75
N GLU A 48 10.71 -14.38 -4.07
CA GLU A 48 10.46 -14.96 -2.75
C GLU A 48 10.16 -13.87 -1.71
N GLY A 49 9.27 -14.16 -0.76
CA GLY A 49 8.92 -13.26 0.35
C GLY A 49 10.06 -13.04 1.35
N VAL A 50 11.11 -13.85 1.30
CA VAL A 50 12.31 -13.72 2.14
C VAL A 50 13.43 -12.99 1.41
N LEU A 51 14.37 -12.41 2.15
CA LEU A 51 15.56 -11.77 1.57
C LEU A 51 16.60 -12.82 1.15
N SER A 52 17.39 -12.48 0.14
CA SER A 52 18.63 -13.20 -0.21
C SER A 52 19.85 -12.46 0.34
N LYS A 53 21.02 -13.10 0.30
CA LYS A 53 22.29 -12.46 0.70
C LYS A 53 22.63 -11.30 -0.26
N GLU A 54 22.33 -11.50 -1.53
CA GLU A 54 22.52 -10.51 -2.60
C GLU A 54 21.64 -9.28 -2.34
N ASP A 55 20.39 -9.47 -1.92
CA ASP A 55 19.49 -8.37 -1.57
C ASP A 55 20.06 -7.49 -0.45
N ILE A 56 20.65 -8.11 0.57
CA ILE A 56 21.29 -7.38 1.68
C ILE A 56 22.47 -6.54 1.18
N LEU A 57 23.32 -7.11 0.31
CA LEU A 57 24.44 -6.39 -0.27
C LEU A 57 24.00 -5.20 -1.12
N GLU A 58 22.95 -5.37 -1.92
CA GLU A 58 22.37 -4.28 -2.74
C GLU A 58 21.76 -3.17 -1.88
N VAL A 59 21.09 -3.51 -0.78
CA VAL A 59 20.61 -2.53 0.20
C VAL A 59 21.76 -1.75 0.81
N MET A 60 22.83 -2.43 1.23
CA MET A 60 24.03 -1.77 1.78
C MET A 60 24.67 -0.83 0.76
N LYS A 61 24.79 -1.26 -0.49
CA LYS A 61 25.29 -0.42 -1.60
C LYS A 61 24.42 0.82 -1.78
N THR A 62 23.09 0.65 -1.85
CA THR A 62 22.14 1.75 -1.99
C THR A 62 22.26 2.76 -0.84
N LEU A 63 22.37 2.29 0.41
CA LEU A 63 22.56 3.17 1.56
C LEU A 63 23.87 3.97 1.49
N VAL A 64 24.95 3.34 1.03
CA VAL A 64 26.23 4.03 0.81
C VAL A 64 26.10 5.07 -0.32
N ASP A 65 25.40 4.75 -1.41
CA ASP A 65 25.18 5.67 -2.52
C ASP A 65 24.31 6.88 -2.11
N ILE A 66 23.30 6.67 -1.28
CA ILE A 66 22.50 7.77 -0.68
C ILE A 66 23.39 8.64 0.21
N ARG A 67 24.18 8.05 1.09
CA ARG A 67 25.12 8.77 1.96
C ARG A 67 26.11 9.62 1.15
N ASN A 68 26.57 9.11 0.02
CA ASN A 68 27.54 9.79 -0.86
C ASN A 68 26.87 10.79 -1.83
N GLY A 69 25.54 10.99 -1.76
CA GLY A 69 24.80 11.92 -2.61
C GLY A 69 24.59 11.44 -4.05
N LYS A 70 24.85 10.17 -4.34
CA LYS A 70 24.63 9.59 -5.68
C LYS A 70 23.16 9.22 -5.94
N GLN A 71 22.41 8.95 -4.89
CA GLN A 71 20.98 8.66 -4.91
C GLN A 71 20.26 9.50 -3.87
N ASN A 72 18.98 9.78 -4.12
CA ASN A 72 18.12 10.49 -3.18
C ASN A 72 17.33 9.51 -2.31
N CYS A 73 16.93 9.95 -1.12
CA CYS A 73 15.94 9.26 -0.31
C CYS A 73 14.60 9.26 -1.02
N ASP A 74 13.79 8.22 -0.76
CA ASP A 74 12.43 8.18 -1.26
C ASP A 74 11.55 9.21 -0.56
N ASP A 75 10.66 9.82 -1.33
CA ASP A 75 9.64 10.70 -0.79
C ASP A 75 8.53 9.86 -0.14
N ILE A 76 8.34 10.03 1.17
CA ILE A 76 7.38 9.26 1.97
C ILE A 76 5.93 9.59 1.58
N ASP A 77 5.66 10.84 1.17
CA ASP A 77 4.31 11.31 0.85
C ASP A 77 3.90 11.05 -0.60
N HIS A 78 4.83 10.58 -1.42
CA HIS A 78 4.56 10.16 -2.78
C HIS A 78 3.56 8.99 -2.80
N LEU A 79 2.45 9.08 -3.56
CA LEU A 79 1.43 8.02 -3.63
C LEU A 79 1.94 6.69 -4.22
N GLY A 80 3.12 6.67 -4.79
CA GLY A 80 3.84 5.45 -5.13
C GLY A 80 4.43 4.73 -3.91
N ASN A 81 4.56 5.39 -2.77
CA ASN A 81 5.07 4.84 -1.51
C ASN A 81 3.97 4.66 -0.45
N ARG A 82 2.78 5.21 -0.72
CA ARG A 82 1.60 5.09 0.15
C ARG A 82 0.53 4.28 -0.58
N ARG A 83 0.22 3.11 -0.05
CA ARG A 83 -0.81 2.24 -0.61
C ARG A 83 -2.10 2.31 0.21
N ILE A 84 -3.21 1.96 -0.42
CA ILE A 84 -4.51 1.82 0.22
C ILE A 84 -4.71 0.36 0.59
N ARG A 85 -5.15 0.12 1.82
CA ARG A 85 -5.68 -1.17 2.26
C ARG A 85 -7.19 -1.14 2.14
N SER A 86 -7.72 -1.96 1.24
CA SER A 86 -9.17 -2.11 1.07
C SER A 86 -9.79 -2.91 2.22
N VAL A 87 -11.12 -2.87 2.31
CA VAL A 87 -11.87 -3.63 3.32
C VAL A 87 -11.59 -5.14 3.24
N GLY A 88 -11.42 -5.69 2.04
CA GLY A 88 -11.11 -7.10 1.84
C GLY A 88 -9.80 -7.51 2.50
N GLU A 89 -8.73 -6.74 2.33
CA GLU A 89 -7.44 -6.97 2.98
C GLU A 89 -7.55 -6.87 4.51
N MET A 90 -8.25 -5.85 5.01
CA MET A 90 -8.44 -5.66 6.44
C MET A 90 -9.21 -6.82 7.09
N VAL A 91 -10.28 -7.28 6.45
CA VAL A 91 -11.06 -8.44 6.93
C VAL A 91 -10.24 -9.73 6.85
N SER A 92 -9.49 -9.94 5.77
CA SER A 92 -8.58 -11.09 5.64
C SER A 92 -7.57 -11.15 6.79
N ASN A 93 -7.01 -10.01 7.18
CA ASN A 93 -6.11 -9.92 8.32
C ASN A 93 -6.81 -10.29 9.65
N GLN A 94 -8.07 -9.90 9.84
CA GLN A 94 -8.83 -10.28 11.04
C GLN A 94 -9.16 -11.78 11.06
N VAL A 95 -9.51 -12.35 9.92
CA VAL A 95 -9.71 -13.81 9.79
C VAL A 95 -8.41 -14.54 10.14
N ARG A 96 -7.27 -14.08 9.63
CA ARG A 96 -5.95 -14.64 9.97
C ARG A 96 -5.67 -14.62 11.47
N VAL A 97 -5.93 -13.49 12.13
CA VAL A 97 -5.79 -13.37 13.59
C VAL A 97 -6.69 -14.37 14.32
N GLY A 98 -7.95 -14.49 13.89
CA GLY A 98 -8.89 -15.47 14.42
C GLY A 98 -8.40 -16.91 14.24
N LEU A 99 -7.88 -17.27 13.06
CA LEU A 99 -7.33 -18.59 12.76
C LEU A 99 -6.09 -18.91 13.62
N LEU A 100 -5.19 -17.95 13.82
CA LEU A 100 -4.03 -18.14 14.71
C LEU A 100 -4.45 -18.40 16.17
N ARG A 101 -5.53 -17.77 16.63
CA ARG A 101 -6.11 -18.07 17.96
C ARG A 101 -6.69 -19.50 18.00
N VAL A 102 -7.36 -19.94 16.94
CA VAL A 102 -7.87 -21.32 16.83
C VAL A 102 -6.72 -22.32 16.79
N GLU A 103 -5.70 -22.08 15.97
CA GLU A 103 -4.52 -22.95 15.90
C GLU A 103 -3.86 -23.12 17.26
N ARG A 104 -3.64 -22.02 17.98
CA ARG A 104 -3.07 -22.07 19.33
C ARG A 104 -3.92 -22.91 20.30
N ALA A 105 -5.23 -22.68 20.30
CA ALA A 105 -6.15 -23.44 21.15
C ALA A 105 -6.19 -24.95 20.80
N VAL A 106 -6.12 -25.29 19.49
CA VAL A 106 -6.04 -26.68 19.04
C VAL A 106 -4.72 -27.32 19.51
N ARG A 107 -3.59 -26.60 19.34
CA ARG A 107 -2.28 -27.09 19.77
C ARG A 107 -2.23 -27.32 21.30
N GLU A 108 -2.80 -26.42 22.08
CA GLU A 108 -2.90 -26.55 23.53
C GLU A 108 -3.76 -27.77 23.92
N ARG A 109 -4.91 -27.97 23.26
CA ARG A 109 -5.77 -29.13 23.50
C ARG A 109 -5.11 -30.45 23.13
N LEU A 110 -4.41 -30.51 22.01
CA LEU A 110 -3.65 -31.71 21.59
C LEU A 110 -2.55 -32.08 22.59
N ASN A 111 -1.91 -31.09 23.22
CA ASN A 111 -0.87 -31.34 24.22
C ASN A 111 -1.44 -31.88 25.56
N VAL A 112 -2.71 -31.59 25.85
CA VAL A 112 -3.38 -32.01 27.09
C VAL A 112 -4.22 -33.26 26.90
N ALA A 113 -4.69 -33.52 25.67
CA ALA A 113 -5.54 -34.67 25.39
C ALA A 113 -4.72 -35.96 25.36
N GLU A 114 -5.00 -36.88 26.26
CA GLU A 114 -4.64 -38.29 26.11
C GLU A 114 -5.36 -38.84 24.88
N ALA A 115 -4.61 -39.49 24.00
CA ALA A 115 -4.87 -39.69 22.57
C ALA A 115 -6.09 -40.57 22.18
N GLU A 116 -7.04 -40.88 23.05
CA GLU A 116 -8.17 -41.75 22.74
C GLU A 116 -9.52 -41.02 22.77
N GLY A 117 -10.11 -40.80 21.59
CA GLY A 117 -11.53 -40.48 21.47
C GLY A 117 -11.88 -39.07 20.95
N PHE A 118 -10.94 -38.19 20.67
CA PHE A 118 -11.25 -36.85 20.16
C PHE A 118 -11.36 -36.78 18.64
N GLY A 119 -12.50 -36.31 18.14
CA GLY A 119 -12.69 -35.99 16.74
C GLY A 119 -12.23 -34.57 16.37
N PRO A 120 -12.01 -34.22 15.09
CA PRO A 120 -11.65 -32.86 14.66
C PRO A 120 -12.67 -31.81 15.11
N ALA A 121 -13.95 -32.16 15.21
CA ALA A 121 -15.01 -31.26 15.64
C ALA A 121 -14.88 -30.84 17.12
N ASP A 122 -14.31 -31.71 17.95
CA ASP A 122 -14.12 -31.42 19.38
C ASP A 122 -12.92 -30.49 19.63
N LEU A 123 -11.96 -30.49 18.69
CA LEU A 123 -10.75 -29.68 18.76
C LEU A 123 -10.94 -28.28 18.22
N ILE A 124 -11.76 -28.14 17.14
CA ILE A 124 -11.92 -26.89 16.41
C ILE A 124 -13.08 -26.06 17.00
N ASN A 125 -12.78 -24.82 17.37
CA ASN A 125 -13.78 -23.85 17.83
C ASN A 125 -13.76 -22.62 16.91
N ALA A 126 -14.89 -22.33 16.24
CA ALA A 126 -15.01 -21.18 15.34
C ALA A 126 -15.22 -19.83 16.07
N LYS A 127 -15.53 -19.85 17.36
CA LYS A 127 -15.81 -18.61 18.15
C LYS A 127 -14.70 -17.55 18.06
N PRO A 128 -13.39 -17.86 18.11
CA PRO A 128 -12.34 -16.86 18.01
C PRO A 128 -12.32 -16.11 16.67
N VAL A 129 -12.68 -16.79 15.56
CA VAL A 129 -12.79 -16.15 14.23
C VAL A 129 -13.99 -15.21 14.20
N THR A 130 -15.16 -15.69 14.65
CA THR A 130 -16.38 -14.89 14.74
C THR A 130 -16.15 -13.65 15.64
N ALA A 131 -15.49 -13.82 16.77
CA ALA A 131 -15.18 -12.73 17.70
C ALA A 131 -14.26 -11.68 17.02
N ALA A 132 -13.22 -12.10 16.30
CA ALA A 132 -12.31 -11.18 15.62
C ALA A 132 -13.02 -10.37 14.53
N ILE A 133 -13.92 -11.00 13.76
CA ILE A 133 -14.71 -10.32 12.74
C ILE A 133 -15.70 -9.33 13.37
N ASN A 134 -16.40 -9.74 14.42
CA ASN A 134 -17.34 -8.87 15.13
C ASN A 134 -16.64 -7.68 15.81
N GLU A 135 -15.44 -7.89 16.36
CA GLU A 135 -14.61 -6.84 16.93
C GLU A 135 -14.22 -5.81 15.86
N PHE A 136 -13.83 -6.25 14.66
CA PHE A 136 -13.48 -5.36 13.57
C PHE A 136 -14.68 -4.51 13.12
N PHE A 137 -15.82 -5.11 12.80
CA PHE A 137 -16.98 -4.35 12.34
C PHE A 137 -17.67 -3.54 13.44
N GLY A 138 -17.57 -3.93 14.70
CA GLY A 138 -18.20 -3.24 15.83
C GLY A 138 -17.34 -2.16 16.48
N SER A 139 -16.02 -2.26 16.44
CA SER A 139 -15.13 -1.40 17.24
C SER A 139 -14.04 -0.71 16.42
N SER A 140 -13.84 -1.06 15.14
CA SER A 140 -12.80 -0.44 14.32
C SER A 140 -13.15 1.01 14.00
N GLN A 141 -12.16 1.90 14.07
CA GLN A 141 -12.29 3.30 13.66
C GLN A 141 -12.70 3.46 12.18
N LEU A 142 -12.38 2.47 11.34
CA LEU A 142 -12.68 2.46 9.92
C LEU A 142 -14.07 1.89 9.60
N SER A 143 -14.69 1.17 10.54
CA SER A 143 -16.08 0.74 10.44
C SER A 143 -16.97 1.85 11.02
N GLN A 144 -17.65 2.56 10.15
CA GLN A 144 -18.43 3.74 10.52
C GLN A 144 -19.90 3.58 10.10
N PHE A 145 -20.77 4.33 10.75
CA PHE A 145 -22.15 4.46 10.31
C PHE A 145 -22.18 5.13 8.93
N MET A 146 -22.87 4.51 7.98
CA MET A 146 -22.91 5.01 6.60
C MET A 146 -23.71 6.32 6.54
N ASP A 147 -23.18 7.32 5.86
CA ASP A 147 -23.92 8.53 5.50
C ASP A 147 -24.91 8.18 4.40
N GLN A 148 -26.19 8.17 4.72
CA GLN A 148 -27.27 7.65 3.90
C GLN A 148 -28.36 8.71 3.61
N ASN A 149 -27.98 9.98 3.45
CA ASN A 149 -28.91 11.07 3.12
C ASN A 149 -29.43 10.97 1.69
N ASN A 150 -28.58 10.58 0.76
CA ASN A 150 -28.90 10.34 -0.65
C ASN A 150 -27.92 9.35 -1.27
N PRO A 151 -28.18 8.79 -2.48
CA PRO A 151 -27.28 7.82 -3.10
C PRO A 151 -25.85 8.33 -3.34
N LEU A 152 -25.69 9.64 -3.61
CA LEU A 152 -24.37 10.23 -3.82
C LEU A 152 -23.55 10.26 -2.51
N SER A 153 -24.19 10.60 -1.38
CA SER A 153 -23.49 10.61 -0.09
C SER A 153 -23.00 9.21 0.31
N GLU A 154 -23.77 8.16 0.00
CA GLU A 154 -23.36 6.78 0.21
C GLU A 154 -22.12 6.43 -0.60
N VAL A 155 -22.11 6.74 -1.90
CA VAL A 155 -20.98 6.48 -2.78
C VAL A 155 -19.74 7.25 -2.32
N THR A 156 -19.89 8.52 -1.99
CA THR A 156 -18.79 9.38 -1.50
C THR A 156 -18.21 8.84 -0.21
N HIS A 157 -19.03 8.38 0.73
CA HIS A 157 -18.57 7.79 1.98
C HIS A 157 -17.78 6.50 1.75
N LYS A 158 -18.23 5.63 0.83
CA LYS A 158 -17.54 4.38 0.47
C LYS A 158 -16.21 4.60 -0.25
N ARG A 159 -16.03 5.73 -0.93
CA ARG A 159 -14.80 6.12 -1.65
C ARG A 159 -13.85 6.98 -0.80
N ARG A 160 -14.11 7.12 0.48
CA ARG A 160 -13.27 7.89 1.41
C ARG A 160 -12.00 7.13 1.74
N VAL A 161 -10.88 7.85 1.76
CA VAL A 161 -9.55 7.32 2.08
C VAL A 161 -9.08 7.98 3.38
N SER A 162 -8.75 7.18 4.39
CA SER A 162 -8.28 7.66 5.68
C SER A 162 -6.82 7.26 5.91
N ALA A 163 -6.02 8.21 6.39
CA ALA A 163 -4.66 7.93 6.88
C ALA A 163 -4.66 7.41 8.33
N LEU A 164 -5.81 7.43 9.00
CA LEU A 164 -6.00 7.01 10.37
C LEU A 164 -6.32 5.51 10.46
N GLY A 165 -6.28 4.97 11.67
CA GLY A 165 -6.70 3.61 11.97
C GLY A 165 -5.53 2.64 12.19
N PRO A 166 -5.81 1.34 12.28
CA PRO A 166 -4.80 0.32 12.57
C PRO A 166 -3.68 0.30 11.53
N GLY A 167 -2.43 0.49 11.98
CA GLY A 167 -1.25 0.57 11.10
C GLY A 167 -1.14 1.87 10.30
N GLY A 168 -2.01 2.86 10.56
CA GLY A 168 -1.93 4.22 10.03
C GLY A 168 -1.34 5.22 11.03
N LEU A 169 -1.59 6.50 10.77
CA LEU A 169 -1.14 7.60 11.62
C LEU A 169 -2.12 7.87 12.76
N THR A 170 -1.61 8.50 13.83
CA THR A 170 -2.45 9.15 14.84
C THR A 170 -2.49 10.64 14.57
N ARG A 171 -3.57 11.31 14.97
CA ARG A 171 -3.76 12.76 14.74
C ARG A 171 -2.61 13.59 15.31
N GLU A 172 -2.11 13.20 16.48
CA GLU A 172 -1.05 13.90 17.22
C GLU A 172 0.32 13.75 16.55
N ARG A 173 0.53 12.62 15.84
CA ARG A 173 1.80 12.32 15.16
C ARG A 173 1.82 12.76 13.71
N ALA A 174 0.68 13.16 13.15
CA ALA A 174 0.57 13.64 11.78
C ALA A 174 1.05 15.09 11.70
N GLY A 175 2.23 15.30 11.13
CA GLY A 175 2.79 16.62 10.80
C GLY A 175 2.03 17.32 9.66
N PHE A 176 2.49 18.52 9.29
CA PHE A 176 1.91 19.28 8.17
C PHE A 176 2.16 18.59 6.82
N GLU A 177 3.34 18.00 6.62
CA GLU A 177 3.75 17.37 5.36
C GLU A 177 2.77 16.29 4.89
N VAL A 178 2.32 15.43 5.83
CA VAL A 178 1.35 14.36 5.55
C VAL A 178 -0.05 14.90 5.20
N ARG A 179 -0.37 16.13 5.66
CA ARG A 179 -1.68 16.77 5.46
C ARG A 179 -1.75 17.61 4.19
N ASP A 180 -0.60 17.95 3.63
CA ASP A 180 -0.50 18.77 2.43
C ASP A 180 -0.90 18.00 1.17
N VAL A 181 -1.20 18.76 0.12
CA VAL A 181 -1.48 18.21 -1.20
C VAL A 181 -0.16 17.93 -1.93
N HIS A 182 0.09 16.66 -2.19
CA HIS A 182 1.26 16.23 -2.94
C HIS A 182 0.98 16.25 -4.46
N PRO A 183 1.96 16.57 -5.33
CA PRO A 183 1.77 16.55 -6.79
C PRO A 183 1.23 15.23 -7.36
N THR A 184 1.52 14.09 -6.72
CA THR A 184 0.98 12.76 -7.10
C THR A 184 -0.50 12.59 -6.82
N HIS A 185 -1.14 13.50 -6.08
CA HIS A 185 -2.59 13.49 -5.85
C HIS A 185 -3.39 13.78 -7.12
N TYR A 186 -2.78 14.39 -8.13
CA TYR A 186 -3.45 14.73 -9.38
C TYR A 186 -4.12 13.50 -10.03
N GLY A 187 -5.42 13.61 -10.25
CA GLY A 187 -6.23 12.52 -10.81
C GLY A 187 -6.49 11.33 -9.88
N ARG A 188 -5.94 11.31 -8.67
CA ARG A 188 -6.03 10.19 -7.69
C ARG A 188 -6.81 10.56 -6.45
N VAL A 189 -6.45 11.65 -5.83
CA VAL A 189 -7.08 12.14 -4.59
C VAL A 189 -7.58 13.56 -4.80
N CYS A 190 -8.79 13.86 -4.35
CA CYS A 190 -9.34 15.21 -4.45
C CYS A 190 -8.54 16.16 -3.54
N PRO A 191 -7.99 17.26 -4.06
CA PRO A 191 -7.21 18.20 -3.26
C PRO A 191 -8.06 19.12 -2.36
N ILE A 192 -9.38 19.11 -2.53
CA ILE A 192 -10.29 20.05 -1.88
C ILE A 192 -11.13 19.34 -0.82
N GLU A 193 -11.60 18.13 -1.09
CA GLU A 193 -12.54 17.42 -0.22
C GLU A 193 -11.80 16.78 0.96
N THR A 194 -11.74 17.52 2.07
CA THR A 194 -11.16 17.07 3.34
C THR A 194 -11.93 17.76 4.49
N PRO A 195 -12.05 17.12 5.68
CA PRO A 195 -12.67 17.75 6.83
C PRO A 195 -11.88 18.98 7.30
N GLU A 196 -12.59 19.88 7.97
CA GLU A 196 -11.99 20.95 8.76
C GLU A 196 -11.59 20.44 10.15
N GLY A 197 -10.56 21.06 10.76
CA GLY A 197 -10.11 20.75 12.12
C GLY A 197 -9.04 19.65 12.20
N PRO A 198 -9.02 18.83 13.27
CA PRO A 198 -7.90 17.91 13.56
C PRO A 198 -7.64 16.83 12.50
N ASN A 199 -8.63 16.55 11.66
CA ASN A 199 -8.55 15.53 10.62
C ASN A 199 -8.23 16.09 9.22
N ILE A 200 -7.94 17.39 9.11
CA ILE A 200 -7.60 18.01 7.81
C ILE A 200 -6.43 17.28 7.16
N GLY A 201 -6.55 16.97 5.88
CA GLY A 201 -5.54 16.25 5.11
C GLY A 201 -5.36 14.76 5.44
N LEU A 202 -5.98 14.26 6.51
CA LEU A 202 -5.89 12.85 6.92
C LEU A 202 -7.06 12.00 6.43
N ILE A 203 -8.18 12.63 6.11
CA ILE A 203 -9.34 11.99 5.52
C ILE A 203 -9.60 12.69 4.19
N ASN A 204 -9.50 11.95 3.12
CA ASN A 204 -9.61 12.45 1.75
C ASN A 204 -10.59 11.60 0.96
N SER A 205 -10.97 12.09 -0.22
CA SER A 205 -11.83 11.36 -1.15
C SER A 205 -11.07 10.97 -2.42
N LEU A 206 -11.34 9.78 -2.91
CA LEU A 206 -10.77 9.28 -4.14
C LEU A 206 -11.36 10.05 -5.34
N SER A 207 -10.54 10.45 -6.31
CA SER A 207 -11.01 11.09 -7.54
C SER A 207 -11.95 10.16 -8.32
N VAL A 208 -12.85 10.73 -9.12
CA VAL A 208 -13.97 9.99 -9.75
C VAL A 208 -13.50 8.80 -10.57
N TYR A 209 -12.49 8.99 -11.41
CA TYR A 209 -11.95 7.94 -12.29
C TYR A 209 -10.78 7.16 -11.69
N ALA A 210 -10.34 7.52 -10.48
CA ALA A 210 -9.29 6.79 -9.81
C ALA A 210 -9.78 5.42 -9.33
N ARG A 211 -8.91 4.44 -9.40
CA ARG A 211 -9.11 3.09 -8.88
C ARG A 211 -7.88 2.62 -8.12
N VAL A 212 -8.05 1.58 -7.33
CA VAL A 212 -6.96 0.94 -6.59
C VAL A 212 -6.58 -0.34 -7.34
N ASN A 213 -5.28 -0.54 -7.60
CA ASN A 213 -4.79 -1.76 -8.24
C ASN A 213 -4.63 -2.91 -7.24
N ASP A 214 -4.25 -4.09 -7.73
CA ASP A 214 -4.10 -5.31 -6.93
C ASP A 214 -3.04 -5.18 -5.82
N TYR A 215 -2.05 -4.30 -5.98
CA TYR A 215 -1.04 -4.00 -4.97
C TYR A 215 -1.47 -2.92 -3.97
N GLY A 216 -2.63 -2.30 -4.16
CA GLY A 216 -3.15 -1.23 -3.31
C GLY A 216 -2.75 0.19 -3.72
N PHE A 217 -2.06 0.40 -4.83
CA PHE A 217 -1.72 1.74 -5.32
C PHE A 217 -2.86 2.35 -6.14
N ILE A 218 -3.00 3.68 -6.01
CA ILE A 218 -4.02 4.41 -6.74
C ILE A 218 -3.55 4.65 -8.16
N GLU A 219 -4.39 4.25 -9.11
CA GLU A 219 -4.20 4.47 -10.54
C GLU A 219 -5.21 5.47 -11.09
N THR A 220 -4.82 6.19 -12.13
CA THR A 220 -5.67 7.11 -12.86
C THR A 220 -5.60 6.85 -14.36
N PRO A 221 -6.71 7.03 -15.12
CA PRO A 221 -6.73 6.76 -16.54
C PRO A 221 -6.08 7.89 -17.34
N TYR A 222 -5.28 7.50 -18.31
CA TYR A 222 -4.68 8.38 -19.32
C TYR A 222 -4.95 7.84 -20.72
N ARG A 223 -5.10 8.74 -21.69
CA ARG A 223 -5.15 8.39 -23.11
C ARG A 223 -3.73 8.41 -23.69
N GLU A 224 -3.43 7.41 -24.45
CA GLU A 224 -2.15 7.31 -25.15
C GLU A 224 -2.10 8.29 -26.34
N ILE A 225 -0.94 8.93 -26.54
CA ILE A 225 -0.68 9.84 -27.64
C ILE A 225 0.37 9.20 -28.55
N VAL A 226 0.02 9.00 -29.81
CA VAL A 226 0.92 8.45 -30.84
C VAL A 226 1.05 9.48 -31.96
N ASN A 227 2.27 9.90 -32.25
CA ASN A 227 2.58 10.88 -33.30
C ASN A 227 1.75 12.18 -33.21
N GLY A 228 1.56 12.71 -32.01
CA GLY A 228 0.79 13.92 -31.75
C GLY A 228 -0.73 13.76 -31.86
N LYS A 229 -1.23 12.54 -32.00
CA LYS A 229 -2.65 12.21 -32.04
C LYS A 229 -3.07 11.47 -30.80
N VAL A 230 -4.13 11.93 -30.14
CA VAL A 230 -4.73 11.26 -28.99
C VAL A 230 -5.51 10.05 -29.47
N THR A 231 -5.20 8.88 -28.92
CA THR A 231 -5.89 7.62 -29.24
C THR A 231 -7.08 7.40 -28.28
N GLU A 232 -7.91 6.43 -28.60
CA GLU A 232 -8.98 5.98 -27.68
C GLU A 232 -8.51 4.96 -26.65
N ASN A 233 -7.25 4.54 -26.75
CA ASN A 233 -6.66 3.60 -25.81
C ASN A 233 -6.47 4.27 -24.44
N ILE A 234 -7.10 3.70 -23.42
CA ILE A 234 -7.03 4.19 -22.03
C ILE A 234 -6.15 3.24 -21.24
N LYS A 235 -5.05 3.77 -20.71
CA LYS A 235 -4.16 3.06 -19.81
C LYS A 235 -4.29 3.64 -18.40
N TYR A 236 -4.49 2.76 -17.41
CA TYR A 236 -4.44 3.14 -16.00
C TYR A 236 -2.98 3.10 -15.54
N ILE A 237 -2.54 4.19 -14.93
CA ILE A 237 -1.13 4.38 -14.58
C ILE A 237 -1.05 4.75 -13.09
N SER A 238 -0.19 4.05 -12.35
CA SER A 238 0.12 4.34 -10.96
C SER A 238 1.04 5.57 -10.84
N ALA A 239 1.12 6.16 -9.64
CA ALA A 239 2.02 7.28 -9.40
C ALA A 239 3.51 6.93 -9.60
N ILE A 240 3.87 5.65 -9.45
CA ILE A 240 5.24 5.18 -9.65
C ILE A 240 5.62 5.20 -11.13
N GLU A 241 4.70 4.76 -11.99
CA GLU A 241 4.91 4.70 -13.43
C GLU A 241 4.78 6.07 -14.09
N GLU A 242 3.93 6.94 -13.54
CA GLU A 242 3.64 8.25 -14.09
C GLU A 242 4.91 9.12 -14.28
N GLY A 243 5.89 8.98 -13.38
CA GLY A 243 7.15 9.71 -13.47
C GLY A 243 7.99 9.40 -14.72
N GLU A 244 7.70 8.31 -15.40
CA GLU A 244 8.40 7.88 -16.64
C GLU A 244 7.78 8.52 -17.90
N PHE A 245 6.56 9.07 -17.79
CA PHE A 245 5.80 9.60 -18.93
C PHE A 245 5.71 11.13 -18.93
N VAL A 246 5.60 11.68 -20.13
CA VAL A 246 5.23 13.08 -20.36
C VAL A 246 3.72 13.15 -20.49
N ILE A 247 3.04 13.90 -19.62
CA ILE A 247 1.58 13.92 -19.52
C ILE A 247 1.05 15.31 -19.87
N ALA A 248 0.30 15.40 -20.95
CA ALA A 248 -0.40 16.62 -21.33
C ALA A 248 -1.67 16.82 -20.48
N GLN A 249 -2.07 18.08 -20.31
CA GLN A 249 -3.33 18.37 -19.62
C GLN A 249 -4.53 17.92 -20.46
N ALA A 250 -5.56 17.44 -19.77
CA ALA A 250 -6.81 17.01 -20.44
C ALA A 250 -7.58 18.18 -21.12
N SER A 251 -7.27 19.41 -20.72
CA SER A 251 -7.85 20.64 -21.30
C SER A 251 -7.16 21.12 -22.59
N ALA A 252 -6.09 20.45 -23.00
CA ALA A 252 -5.38 20.79 -24.25
C ALA A 252 -6.33 20.71 -25.46
N LYS A 253 -6.34 21.75 -26.29
CA LYS A 253 -7.25 21.84 -27.44
C LYS A 253 -6.85 20.85 -28.54
N LEU A 254 -7.83 20.08 -28.99
CA LEU A 254 -7.66 19.09 -30.05
C LEU A 254 -8.42 19.49 -31.29
N ASP A 255 -7.89 19.14 -32.46
CA ASP A 255 -8.57 19.21 -33.75
C ASP A 255 -9.62 18.08 -33.89
N LYS A 256 -10.46 18.16 -34.95
CA LYS A 256 -11.43 17.12 -35.32
C LYS A 256 -10.79 15.73 -35.54
N ASN A 257 -9.51 15.68 -35.79
CA ASN A 257 -8.71 14.46 -35.97
C ASN A 257 -8.00 14.01 -34.68
N ASN A 258 -8.34 14.59 -33.53
CA ASN A 258 -7.69 14.34 -32.22
C ASN A 258 -6.19 14.70 -32.19
N LYS A 259 -5.72 15.67 -33.02
CA LYS A 259 -4.37 16.22 -32.96
C LYS A 259 -4.38 17.51 -32.12
N PHE A 260 -3.26 17.80 -31.44
CA PHE A 260 -3.09 19.08 -30.76
C PHE A 260 -3.11 20.24 -31.74
N LEU A 261 -3.86 21.30 -31.39
CA LEU A 261 -3.93 22.55 -32.18
C LEU A 261 -2.76 23.48 -31.91
N GLU A 262 -2.19 23.39 -30.71
CA GLU A 262 -1.10 24.27 -30.26
C GLU A 262 0.24 23.56 -30.48
N GLU A 263 1.25 24.32 -30.96
CA GLU A 263 2.62 23.80 -31.13
C GLU A 263 3.28 23.44 -29.82
N LEU A 264 2.99 24.23 -28.75
CA LEU A 264 3.49 24.02 -27.40
C LEU A 264 2.33 23.75 -26.46
N VAL A 265 2.32 22.57 -25.85
CA VAL A 265 1.28 22.12 -24.91
C VAL A 265 1.87 22.08 -23.50
N PRO A 266 1.16 22.59 -22.48
CA PRO A 266 1.59 22.44 -21.11
C PRO A 266 1.53 20.95 -20.72
N VAL A 267 2.64 20.44 -20.23
CA VAL A 267 2.77 19.05 -19.84
C VAL A 267 3.35 18.92 -18.44
N ARG A 268 3.10 17.81 -17.80
CA ARG A 268 3.72 17.41 -16.55
C ARG A 268 4.74 16.30 -16.84
N TYR A 269 5.96 16.51 -16.40
CA TYR A 269 7.03 15.53 -16.46
C TYR A 269 7.77 15.49 -15.12
N ARG A 270 7.95 14.32 -14.57
CA ARG A 270 8.55 14.12 -13.22
C ARG A 270 7.96 15.05 -12.16
N LEU A 271 6.62 15.17 -12.17
CA LEU A 271 5.84 16.01 -11.26
C LEU A 271 6.07 17.53 -11.40
N SER A 272 6.83 17.98 -12.40
CA SER A 272 7.04 19.38 -12.72
C SER A 272 6.26 19.78 -13.98
N LEU A 273 5.75 21.02 -14.01
CA LEU A 273 5.07 21.59 -15.17
C LEU A 273 6.11 22.16 -16.13
N ILE A 274 6.08 21.72 -17.36
CA ILE A 274 6.90 22.22 -18.46
C ILE A 274 6.05 22.40 -19.72
N HIS A 275 6.52 23.17 -20.69
CA HIS A 275 5.92 23.33 -22.01
C HIS A 275 6.76 22.57 -23.03
N ILE A 276 6.14 21.66 -23.73
CA ILE A 276 6.74 20.87 -24.81
C ILE A 276 5.91 21.04 -26.08
#